data_c6a970582d2a7a0c3caf90c35de20318
#
_entry.id   c6a970582d2a7a0c3caf90c35de20318
#
_cell.length_a   1.000
_cell.length_b   1.000
_cell.length_c   1.000
_cell.angle_alpha   90.00
_cell.angle_beta   90.00
_cell.angle_gamma   90.00
#
_symmetry.space_group_name_H-M   'P 1'
#
loop_
_entity.id
_entity.type
_entity.pdbx_description
1 polymer ?
#
loop_
_entity_poly.entity_id
_entity_poly.type
_entity_poly.pdbx_seq_one_letter_code
_entity_poly.pdbx_strand_id
1 'polypeptide(L)'
;MAKGHWINHVEEIIDMDAFARYVAKWNALVERGEAKTIAMGPVAKTQIGAKEMQFAAVTEFETFEKAMSFKDHPDYVDALRELGDDETKVVKRTSCVISG
;
A
#
# COMPACT_ATOMS: atom_id res chain seq x y z
N MET A 1 11.08 16.02 13.64
CA MET A 1 10.48 16.03 12.29
C MET A 1 9.22 15.17 12.27
N ALA A 2 8.25 15.59 11.48
CA ALA A 2 7.01 14.83 11.38
C ALA A 2 7.26 13.53 10.61
N LYS A 3 6.62 12.47 11.07
CA LYS A 3 6.56 11.22 10.33
C LYS A 3 5.54 11.35 9.19
N GLY A 4 5.59 10.45 8.24
CA GLY A 4 4.60 10.37 7.19
C GLY A 4 3.91 9.02 7.21
N HIS A 5 2.67 8.99 6.75
CA HIS A 5 1.91 7.74 6.69
C HIS A 5 1.24 7.58 5.34
N TRP A 6 1.21 6.35 4.86
CA TRP A 6 0.35 5.94 3.76
C TRP A 6 -0.89 5.27 4.34
N ILE A 7 -2.05 5.71 3.89
CA ILE A 7 -3.33 5.08 4.23
C ILE A 7 -3.85 4.44 2.95
N ASN A 8 -3.95 3.13 2.95
CA ASN A 8 -4.32 2.37 1.76
C ASN A 8 -5.62 1.61 2.00
N HIS A 9 -6.54 1.71 1.05
CA HIS A 9 -7.76 0.93 1.03
C HIS A 9 -7.82 0.13 -0.27
N VAL A 10 -8.07 -1.17 -0.18
CA VAL A 10 -8.27 -2.04 -1.33
C VAL A 10 -9.74 -2.40 -1.42
N GLU A 11 -10.39 -1.91 -2.47
CA GLU A 11 -11.81 -2.20 -2.72
C GLU A 11 -12.01 -3.61 -3.26
N GLU A 12 -11.17 -4.00 -4.20
CA GLU A 12 -11.31 -5.28 -4.88
C GLU A 12 -9.95 -5.79 -5.35
N ILE A 13 -9.69 -7.07 -5.10
CA ILE A 13 -8.52 -7.77 -5.64
C ILE A 13 -9.02 -8.64 -6.78
N ILE A 14 -8.59 -8.35 -8.00
CA ILE A 14 -9.05 -9.03 -9.22
C ILE A 14 -8.11 -10.19 -9.54
N ASP A 15 -6.79 -9.95 -9.48
CA ASP A 15 -5.76 -10.97 -9.72
C ASP A 15 -4.99 -11.20 -8.43
N MET A 16 -5.39 -12.24 -7.70
CA MET A 16 -4.80 -12.56 -6.39
C MET A 16 -3.31 -12.90 -6.48
N ASP A 17 -2.90 -13.60 -7.54
CA ASP A 17 -1.49 -14.02 -7.67
C ASP A 17 -0.57 -12.82 -7.90
N ALA A 18 -0.96 -11.92 -8.80
CA ALA A 18 -0.19 -10.70 -9.06
C ALA A 18 -0.14 -9.81 -7.82
N PHE A 19 -1.27 -9.65 -7.14
CA PHE A 19 -1.33 -8.85 -5.93
C PHE A 19 -0.45 -9.45 -4.82
N ALA A 20 -0.46 -10.78 -4.69
CA ALA A 20 0.38 -11.46 -3.70
C ALA A 20 1.88 -11.26 -3.98
N ARG A 21 2.29 -11.26 -5.25
CA ARG A 21 3.68 -10.97 -5.61
C ARG A 21 4.06 -9.53 -5.25
N TYR A 22 3.16 -8.59 -5.50
CA TYR A 22 3.36 -7.20 -5.11
C TYR A 22 3.53 -7.08 -3.59
N VAL A 23 2.64 -7.69 -2.83
CA VAL A 23 2.68 -7.66 -1.35
C VAL A 23 3.97 -8.28 -0.83
N ALA A 24 4.44 -9.38 -1.44
CA ALA A 24 5.69 -10.02 -1.04
C ALA A 24 6.88 -9.08 -1.21
N LYS A 25 6.96 -8.35 -2.32
CA LYS A 25 8.02 -7.37 -2.54
C LYS A 25 7.90 -6.19 -1.57
N TRP A 26 6.68 -5.74 -1.30
CA TRP A 26 6.45 -4.70 -0.30
C TRP A 26 6.94 -5.13 1.09
N ASN A 27 6.60 -6.36 1.51
CA ASN A 27 7.02 -6.87 2.81
C ASN A 27 8.54 -6.95 2.91
N ALA A 28 9.24 -7.28 1.83
CA ALA A 28 10.71 -7.27 1.81
C ALA A 28 11.27 -5.87 2.06
N LEU A 29 10.64 -4.83 1.53
CA LEU A 29 11.04 -3.45 1.78
C LEU A 29 10.83 -3.08 3.26
N VAL A 30 9.73 -3.49 3.85
CA VAL A 30 9.44 -3.28 5.27
C VAL A 30 10.48 -3.99 6.14
N GLU A 31 10.84 -5.23 5.81
CA GLU A 31 11.85 -5.97 6.55
C GLU A 31 13.23 -5.30 6.49
N ARG A 32 13.54 -4.63 5.39
CA ARG A 32 14.79 -3.85 5.27
C ARG A 32 14.78 -2.55 6.07
N GLY A 33 13.64 -2.17 6.64
CA GLY A 33 13.51 -0.93 7.40
C GLY A 33 13.14 0.30 6.59
N GLU A 34 12.71 0.13 5.33
CA GLU A 34 12.29 1.27 4.49
C GLU A 34 11.00 1.91 4.99
N ALA A 35 10.14 1.13 5.61
CA ALA A 35 8.88 1.58 6.18
C ALA A 35 8.44 0.63 7.29
N LYS A 36 7.46 1.06 8.07
CA LYS A 36 6.91 0.25 9.16
C LYS A 36 5.42 0.04 8.93
N THR A 37 4.98 -1.21 8.94
CA THR A 37 3.56 -1.51 8.90
C THR A 37 2.96 -1.31 10.28
N ILE A 38 2.03 -0.36 10.41
CA ILE A 38 1.32 -0.11 11.67
C ILE A 38 0.18 -1.10 11.82
N ALA A 39 -0.60 -1.28 10.75
CA ALA A 39 -1.69 -2.26 10.71
C ALA A 39 -1.93 -2.65 9.26
N MET A 40 -2.22 -3.92 9.02
CA MET A 40 -2.51 -4.42 7.67
C MET A 40 -3.31 -5.70 7.79
N GLY A 41 -4.37 -5.81 7.02
CA GLY A 41 -5.16 -7.03 7.02
C GLY A 41 -6.50 -6.89 6.33
N PRO A 42 -7.27 -8.00 6.33
CA PRO A 42 -8.64 -7.97 5.81
C PRO A 42 -9.50 -6.97 6.58
N VAL A 43 -10.38 -6.29 5.86
CA VAL A 43 -11.31 -5.34 6.49
C VAL A 43 -12.39 -6.13 7.22
N ALA A 44 -12.51 -5.89 8.52
CA ALA A 44 -13.53 -6.54 9.35
C ALA A 44 -14.93 -5.94 9.12
N LYS A 45 -14.96 -4.62 8.86
CA LYS A 45 -16.23 -3.90 8.67
C LYS A 45 -15.97 -2.61 7.91
N THR A 46 -16.75 -2.37 6.87
CA THR A 46 -16.77 -1.07 6.20
C THR A 46 -17.86 -0.23 6.87
N GLN A 47 -17.45 0.83 7.57
CA GLN A 47 -18.41 1.69 8.29
C GLN A 47 -19.11 2.68 7.37
N ILE A 48 -18.34 3.31 6.49
CA ILE A 48 -18.83 4.31 5.54
C ILE A 48 -18.13 4.07 4.22
N GLY A 49 -18.90 3.91 3.16
CA GLY A 49 -18.38 3.71 1.82
C GLY A 49 -19.44 3.14 0.89
N ALA A 50 -19.33 3.45 -0.38
CA ALA A 50 -20.27 2.97 -1.39
C ALA A 50 -20.11 1.49 -1.68
N LYS A 51 -18.94 0.91 -1.39
CA LYS A 51 -18.64 -0.51 -1.60
C LYS A 51 -17.96 -1.08 -0.37
N GLU A 52 -18.09 -2.39 -0.18
CA GLU A 52 -17.33 -3.10 0.82
C GLU A 52 -15.84 -3.07 0.45
N MET A 53 -15.01 -2.75 1.43
CA MET A 53 -13.55 -2.80 1.27
C MET A 53 -13.07 -4.19 1.65
N GLN A 54 -12.09 -4.71 0.90
CA GLN A 54 -11.55 -6.06 1.17
C GLN A 54 -10.35 -6.04 2.09
N PHE A 55 -9.50 -5.01 1.97
CA PHE A 55 -8.20 -5.00 2.64
C PHE A 55 -7.80 -3.56 2.92
N ALA A 56 -7.04 -3.35 4.00
CA ALA A 56 -6.52 -2.02 4.32
C ALA A 56 -5.15 -2.12 4.95
N ALA A 57 -4.37 -1.06 4.83
CA ALA A 57 -3.04 -0.99 5.42
C ALA A 57 -2.72 0.43 5.84
N VAL A 58 -2.04 0.56 6.97
CA VAL A 58 -1.47 1.82 7.45
C VAL A 58 0.02 1.62 7.55
N THR A 59 0.78 2.43 6.84
CA THR A 59 2.24 2.34 6.79
C THR A 59 2.85 3.64 7.29
N GLU A 60 3.89 3.53 8.12
CA GLU A 60 4.61 4.67 8.68
C GLU A 60 5.99 4.77 8.04
N PHE A 61 6.35 5.98 7.63
CA PHE A 61 7.70 6.31 7.17
C PHE A 61 8.37 7.21 8.21
N GLU A 62 9.70 7.11 8.29
CA GLU A 62 10.49 7.84 9.24
C GLU A 62 10.32 9.36 9.14
N THR A 63 10.13 9.87 7.90
CA THR A 63 9.87 11.29 7.65
C THR A 63 8.70 11.45 6.69
N PHE A 64 8.06 12.61 6.76
CA PHE A 64 7.00 12.97 5.82
C PHE A 64 7.56 13.03 4.37
N GLU A 65 8.76 13.56 4.21
CA GLU A 65 9.40 13.67 2.90
C GLU A 65 9.59 12.30 2.26
N LYS A 66 9.99 11.30 3.04
CA LYS A 66 10.14 9.93 2.55
C LYS A 66 8.78 9.36 2.14
N ALA A 67 7.74 9.60 2.93
CA ALA A 67 6.39 9.14 2.59
C ALA A 67 5.91 9.74 1.26
N MET A 68 6.23 11.01 1.02
CA MET A 68 5.84 11.71 -0.22
C MET A 68 6.59 11.20 -1.45
N SER A 69 7.84 10.79 -1.30
CA SER A 69 8.70 10.42 -2.42
C SER A 69 8.82 8.92 -2.65
N PHE A 70 8.41 8.08 -1.71
CA PHE A 70 8.70 6.65 -1.77
C PHE A 70 8.04 5.95 -2.96
N LYS A 71 6.94 6.49 -3.48
CA LYS A 71 6.29 5.92 -4.66
C LYS A 71 7.24 5.87 -5.87
N ASP A 72 8.19 6.78 -5.93
CA ASP A 72 9.18 6.86 -7.01
C ASP A 72 10.50 6.14 -6.67
N HIS A 73 10.62 5.56 -5.48
CA HIS A 73 11.80 4.82 -5.10
C HIS A 73 11.98 3.59 -6.01
N PRO A 74 13.19 3.35 -6.55
CA PRO A 74 13.40 2.26 -7.51
C PRO A 74 12.91 0.90 -7.05
N ASP A 75 13.08 0.57 -5.78
CA ASP A 75 12.66 -0.72 -5.25
C ASP A 75 11.14 -0.82 -5.12
N TYR A 76 10.45 0.31 -4.86
CA TYR A 76 9.00 0.32 -4.86
C TYR A 76 8.46 0.26 -6.29
N VAL A 77 9.11 0.94 -7.24
CA VAL A 77 8.76 0.85 -8.66
C VAL A 77 8.87 -0.59 -9.13
N ASP A 78 9.89 -1.32 -8.66
CA ASP A 78 10.02 -2.75 -8.98
C ASP A 78 8.84 -3.57 -8.44
N ALA A 79 8.37 -3.26 -7.23
CA ALA A 79 7.18 -3.92 -6.67
C ALA A 79 5.93 -3.61 -7.51
N LEU A 80 5.78 -2.36 -7.96
CA LEU A 80 4.64 -1.95 -8.79
C LEU A 80 4.58 -2.70 -10.12
N ARG A 81 5.70 -3.16 -10.65
CA ARG A 81 5.73 -3.93 -11.91
C ARG A 81 4.93 -5.22 -11.82
N GLU A 82 4.76 -5.78 -10.62
CA GLU A 82 3.93 -6.97 -10.43
C GLU A 82 2.46 -6.70 -10.70
N LEU A 83 2.04 -5.44 -10.63
CA LEU A 83 0.66 -5.04 -10.92
C LEU A 83 0.41 -4.79 -12.41
N GLY A 84 1.46 -4.85 -13.24
CA GLY A 84 1.36 -4.68 -14.69
C GLY A 84 1.21 -3.23 -15.13
N ASP A 85 1.02 -3.04 -16.44
CA ASP A 85 0.91 -1.71 -17.04
C ASP A 85 -0.39 -1.01 -16.65
N ASP A 86 -1.44 -1.79 -16.42
CA ASP A 86 -2.74 -1.26 -15.97
C ASP A 86 -3.09 -1.93 -14.64
N GLU A 87 -2.78 -1.24 -13.56
CA GLU A 87 -3.02 -1.74 -12.20
C GLU A 87 -4.48 -2.10 -11.97
N THR A 88 -5.42 -1.41 -12.62
CA THR A 88 -6.85 -1.64 -12.41
C THR A 88 -7.33 -3.01 -12.86
N LYS A 89 -6.53 -3.73 -13.64
CA LYS A 89 -6.80 -5.12 -14.02
C LYS A 89 -6.42 -6.12 -12.93
N VAL A 90 -5.66 -5.68 -11.94
CA VAL A 90 -5.17 -6.51 -10.84
C VAL A 90 -5.88 -6.17 -9.54
N VAL A 91 -6.02 -4.90 -9.25
CA VAL A 91 -6.54 -4.42 -7.97
C VAL A 91 -7.15 -3.03 -8.12
N LYS A 92 -8.27 -2.81 -7.41
CA LYS A 92 -8.86 -1.48 -7.29
C LYS A 92 -8.57 -0.99 -5.89
N ARG A 93 -7.79 0.07 -5.79
CA ARG A 93 -7.35 0.62 -4.50
C ARG A 93 -7.23 2.13 -4.53
N THR A 94 -7.30 2.70 -3.35
CA THR A 94 -7.04 4.12 -3.11
C THR A 94 -5.95 4.25 -2.06
N SER A 95 -5.20 5.32 -2.15
CA SER A 95 -4.10 5.60 -1.22
C SER A 95 -3.94 7.09 -1.04
N CYS A 96 -3.55 7.50 0.16
CA CYS A 96 -3.19 8.88 0.41
C CYS A 96 -1.99 8.95 1.35
N VAL A 97 -1.35 10.12 1.36
CA VAL A 97 -0.23 10.41 2.25
C VAL A 97 -0.68 11.45 3.25
N ILE A 98 -0.44 11.19 4.53
CA ILE A 98 -0.69 12.17 5.59
C ILE A 98 0.56 12.41 6.39
N SER A 99 0.66 13.62 6.96
CA SER A 99 1.71 13.99 7.91
C SER A 99 1.22 13.72 9.33
N GLY A 100 2.11 13.22 10.15
CA GLY A 100 1.72 13.02 11.54
C GLY A 100 2.18 11.75 12.20
#